data_1c39132dfdd10445e53617f3ff2f3bf2
#
_entry.id   1c39132dfdd10445e53617f3ff2f3bf2
#
_cell.length_a   1.000
_cell.length_b   1.000
_cell.length_c   1.000
_cell.angle_alpha   90.00
_cell.angle_beta   90.00
_cell.angle_gamma   90.00
#
_symmetry.space_group_name_H-M   'P 1'
#
loop_
_entity.id
_entity.type
_entity.pdbx_description
1 polymer ?
#
loop_
_entity_poly.entity_id
_entity_poly.type
_entity_poly.pdbx_seq_one_letter_code
_entity_poly.pdbx_strand_id
1 'polypeptide(L)'
;KPIPFDPEQAKALLAEAGWKDLDGDGILENDKGDKFKFEYTYASSGEIAERLARFVKDSYEKAGIMVTTRPVDWSRYQELLKLRDFDAITMGWGANAPESDPRQIFHSESVKEGGDNFVQWKSAEADRLIEKGRRTMDEAERMVVWRELEAVIADEQPYTFVRVAPWLRFVKRDFGNVQTYRTGLEPQEFFKTSATPSPAAN
;
A
#
# COMPACT_ATOMS: atom_id res chain seq x y z
N LYS A 1 14.09 5.56 -5.24
CA LYS A 1 14.93 4.39 -4.91
C LYS A 1 14.35 3.71 -3.69
N PRO A 2 14.19 2.37 -3.66
CA PRO A 2 13.65 1.68 -2.50
C PRO A 2 14.49 1.96 -1.24
N ILE A 3 13.81 2.15 -0.11
CA ILE A 3 14.47 2.24 1.20
C ILE A 3 14.96 0.83 1.55
N PRO A 4 16.24 0.62 1.89
CA PRO A 4 16.74 -0.69 2.26
C PRO A 4 16.14 -1.15 3.60
N PHE A 5 15.99 -2.45 3.78
CA PHE A 5 15.66 -3.03 5.07
C PHE A 5 16.91 -2.98 5.97
N ASP A 6 16.91 -2.08 6.95
CA ASP A 6 18.04 -1.85 7.86
C ASP A 6 17.52 -1.63 9.30
N PRO A 7 17.39 -2.69 10.10
CA PRO A 7 16.94 -2.56 11.48
C PRO A 7 17.87 -1.75 12.38
N GLU A 8 19.17 -1.73 12.11
CA GLU A 8 20.11 -0.97 12.92
C GLU A 8 19.99 0.54 12.64
N GLN A 9 19.81 0.92 11.36
CA GLN A 9 19.50 2.28 11.01
C GLN A 9 18.14 2.71 11.58
N ALA A 10 17.14 1.83 11.57
CA ALA A 10 15.84 2.10 12.18
C ALA A 10 15.96 2.38 13.68
N LYS A 11 16.74 1.58 14.42
CA LYS A 11 17.02 1.82 15.85
C LYS A 11 17.73 3.16 16.09
N ALA A 12 18.70 3.51 15.25
CA ALA A 12 19.39 4.79 15.35
C ALA A 12 18.44 5.97 15.19
N LEU A 13 17.58 5.95 14.16
CA LEU A 13 16.57 6.98 13.92
C LEU A 13 15.53 7.04 15.05
N LEU A 14 15.11 5.91 15.58
CA LEU A 14 14.21 5.86 16.73
C LEU A 14 14.86 6.46 17.98
N ALA A 15 16.15 6.20 18.20
CA ALA A 15 16.89 6.80 19.31
C ALA A 15 17.03 8.33 19.17
N GLU A 16 17.26 8.84 17.95
CA GLU A 16 17.24 10.28 17.65
C GLU A 16 15.86 10.90 17.90
N ALA A 17 14.79 10.15 17.63
CA ALA A 17 13.42 10.54 17.90
C ALA A 17 13.02 10.42 19.38
N GLY A 18 13.94 9.99 20.27
CA GLY A 18 13.72 9.91 21.70
C GLY A 18 13.23 8.54 22.20
N TRP A 19 13.18 7.52 21.35
CA TRP A 19 12.78 6.17 21.72
C TRP A 19 14.02 5.32 22.07
N LYS A 20 14.09 4.79 23.28
CA LYS A 20 15.23 3.99 23.79
C LYS A 20 14.74 2.87 24.68
N ASP A 21 15.44 1.76 24.69
CA ASP A 21 15.22 0.68 25.67
C ASP A 21 15.80 1.13 27.03
N LEU A 22 14.93 1.54 27.94
CA LEU A 22 15.31 2.12 29.23
C LEU A 22 15.40 1.07 30.33
N ASP A 23 14.66 -0.03 30.24
CA ASP A 23 14.61 -1.08 31.25
C ASP A 23 15.34 -2.37 30.84
N GLY A 24 15.83 -2.45 29.60
CA GLY A 24 16.65 -3.56 29.08
C GLY A 24 15.81 -4.79 28.65
N ASP A 25 14.51 -4.62 28.40
CA ASP A 25 13.63 -5.72 27.96
C ASP A 25 13.57 -5.88 26.44
N GLY A 26 14.26 -5.02 25.70
CA GLY A 26 14.36 -5.03 24.24
C GLY A 26 13.25 -4.25 23.53
N ILE A 27 12.35 -3.60 24.27
CA ILE A 27 11.30 -2.75 23.73
C ILE A 27 11.62 -1.30 24.04
N LEU A 28 11.41 -0.42 23.05
CA LEU A 28 11.74 0.98 23.20
C LEU A 28 10.66 1.74 24.00
N GLU A 29 11.09 2.64 24.86
CA GLU A 29 10.26 3.58 25.60
C GLU A 29 10.56 5.02 25.20
N ASN A 30 9.57 5.91 25.42
CA ASN A 30 9.75 7.35 25.37
C ASN A 30 10.32 7.87 26.74
N ASP A 31 10.51 9.18 26.85
CA ASP A 31 11.00 9.85 28.05
C ASP A 31 10.07 9.73 29.28
N LYS A 32 8.80 9.29 29.07
CA LYS A 32 7.81 9.05 30.12
C LYS A 32 7.74 7.57 30.55
N GLY A 33 8.50 6.71 29.88
CA GLY A 33 8.46 5.26 30.11
C GLY A 33 7.30 4.53 29.39
N ASP A 34 6.63 5.21 28.44
CA ASP A 34 5.62 4.54 27.63
C ASP A 34 6.28 3.68 26.56
N LYS A 35 5.95 2.40 26.47
CA LYS A 35 6.50 1.47 25.47
C LYS A 35 5.99 1.79 24.07
N PHE A 36 6.88 1.69 23.08
CA PHE A 36 6.50 1.81 21.67
C PHE A 36 5.77 0.54 21.26
N LYS A 37 4.47 0.62 21.16
CA LYS A 37 3.60 -0.46 20.77
C LYS A 37 2.48 0.01 19.86
N PHE A 38 2.04 -0.85 18.95
CA PHE A 38 0.84 -0.63 18.16
C PHE A 38 0.15 -1.94 17.78
N GLU A 39 -1.13 -1.85 17.42
CA GLU A 39 -1.91 -2.96 16.89
C GLU A 39 -1.91 -2.90 15.35
N TYR A 40 -1.50 -4.00 14.72
CA TYR A 40 -1.54 -4.16 13.27
C TYR A 40 -2.79 -4.93 12.86
N THR A 41 -3.75 -4.23 12.30
CA THR A 41 -5.03 -4.77 11.83
C THR A 41 -4.93 -5.22 10.36
N TYR A 42 -5.48 -6.37 10.03
CA TYR A 42 -5.54 -6.88 8.67
C TYR A 42 -6.81 -7.69 8.40
N ALA A 43 -7.27 -7.70 7.14
CA ALA A 43 -8.39 -8.54 6.75
C ALA A 43 -7.96 -10.01 6.76
N SER A 44 -8.72 -10.86 7.46
CA SER A 44 -8.51 -12.31 7.54
C SER A 44 -8.94 -12.98 6.22
N SER A 45 -8.15 -12.77 5.17
CA SER A 45 -8.45 -13.20 3.79
C SER A 45 -7.59 -14.37 3.31
N GLY A 46 -6.96 -15.10 4.23
CA GLY A 46 -6.19 -16.31 3.94
C GLY A 46 -4.69 -16.21 4.29
N GLU A 47 -3.96 -17.27 3.97
CA GLU A 47 -2.59 -17.51 4.41
C GLU A 47 -1.59 -16.38 4.07
N ILE A 48 -1.79 -15.70 2.93
CA ILE A 48 -0.90 -14.60 2.52
C ILE A 48 -1.01 -13.42 3.49
N ALA A 49 -2.22 -13.08 3.93
CA ALA A 49 -2.44 -12.01 4.89
C ALA A 49 -1.80 -12.31 6.24
N GLU A 50 -1.93 -13.55 6.71
CA GLU A 50 -1.31 -14.00 7.96
C GLU A 50 0.22 -14.02 7.90
N ARG A 51 0.79 -14.44 6.77
CA ARG A 51 2.25 -14.41 6.55
C ARG A 51 2.78 -12.98 6.55
N LEU A 52 2.05 -12.06 5.90
CA LEU A 52 2.41 -10.65 5.89
C LEU A 52 2.34 -10.06 7.31
N ALA A 53 1.29 -10.36 8.06
CA ALA A 53 1.15 -9.88 9.43
C ALA A 53 2.29 -10.36 10.34
N ARG A 54 2.68 -11.63 10.22
CA ARG A 54 3.87 -12.16 10.94
C ARG A 54 5.14 -11.45 10.51
N PHE A 55 5.35 -11.27 9.21
CA PHE A 55 6.53 -10.58 8.70
C PHE A 55 6.62 -9.14 9.22
N VAL A 56 5.50 -8.40 9.24
CA VAL A 56 5.43 -7.06 9.82
C VAL A 56 5.81 -7.10 11.29
N LYS A 57 5.14 -7.93 12.08
CA LYS A 57 5.43 -8.10 13.51
C LYS A 57 6.91 -8.38 13.75
N ASP A 58 7.47 -9.43 13.15
CA ASP A 58 8.87 -9.83 13.32
C ASP A 58 9.86 -8.75 12.87
N SER A 59 9.50 -7.94 11.89
CA SER A 59 10.36 -6.86 11.38
C SER A 59 10.42 -5.69 12.34
N TYR A 60 9.30 -5.27 12.89
CA TYR A 60 9.23 -4.17 13.84
C TYR A 60 9.80 -4.58 15.21
N GLU A 61 9.60 -5.80 15.66
CA GLU A 61 10.19 -6.31 16.91
C GLU A 61 11.73 -6.31 16.87
N LYS A 62 12.36 -6.52 15.71
CA LYS A 62 13.82 -6.37 15.55
C LYS A 62 14.31 -4.94 15.79
N ALA A 63 13.45 -3.95 15.58
CA ALA A 63 13.74 -2.56 15.87
C ALA A 63 13.35 -2.13 17.29
N GLY A 64 12.86 -3.06 18.12
CA GLY A 64 12.44 -2.78 19.49
C GLY A 64 11.00 -2.24 19.60
N ILE A 65 10.15 -2.47 18.61
CA ILE A 65 8.75 -2.03 18.61
C ILE A 65 7.84 -3.22 18.84
N MET A 66 7.00 -3.18 19.87
CA MET A 66 6.03 -4.23 20.16
C MET A 66 4.84 -4.16 19.20
N VAL A 67 4.58 -5.22 18.44
CA VAL A 67 3.44 -5.31 17.54
C VAL A 67 2.49 -6.43 17.95
N THR A 68 1.23 -6.07 18.18
CA THR A 68 0.13 -7.03 18.27
C THR A 68 -0.59 -7.14 16.94
N THR A 69 -1.02 -8.33 16.54
CA THR A 69 -1.72 -8.52 15.27
C THR A 69 -3.20 -8.78 15.52
N ARG A 70 -4.07 -8.13 14.74
CA ARG A 70 -5.52 -8.22 14.83
C ARG A 70 -6.13 -8.65 13.50
N PRO A 71 -6.40 -9.96 13.30
CA PRO A 71 -7.20 -10.40 12.17
C PRO A 71 -8.67 -10.02 12.36
N VAL A 72 -9.29 -9.47 11.32
CA VAL A 72 -10.71 -9.12 11.31
C VAL A 72 -11.38 -9.63 10.03
N ASP A 73 -12.69 -9.89 10.08
CA ASP A 73 -13.47 -10.17 8.88
C ASP A 73 -13.59 -8.90 8.01
N TRP A 74 -14.03 -9.10 6.74
CA TRP A 74 -14.09 -8.03 5.76
C TRP A 74 -15.03 -6.89 6.15
N SER A 75 -16.16 -7.20 6.79
CA SER A 75 -17.14 -6.18 7.20
C SER A 75 -16.58 -5.29 8.31
N ARG A 76 -15.96 -5.91 9.32
CA ARG A 76 -15.30 -5.18 10.39
C ARG A 76 -14.10 -4.38 9.89
N TYR A 77 -13.33 -4.94 8.94
CA TYR A 77 -12.21 -4.24 8.31
C TYR A 77 -12.66 -2.94 7.63
N GLN A 78 -13.76 -2.98 6.85
CA GLN A 78 -14.30 -1.79 6.21
C GLN A 78 -14.84 -0.76 7.20
N GLU A 79 -15.47 -1.21 8.28
CA GLU A 79 -15.93 -0.34 9.35
C GLU A 79 -14.77 0.40 10.03
N LEU A 80 -13.69 -0.31 10.37
CA LEU A 80 -12.50 0.28 10.98
C LEU A 80 -11.85 1.32 10.05
N LEU A 81 -11.76 1.05 8.75
CA LEU A 81 -11.28 2.03 7.77
C LEU A 81 -12.16 3.27 7.74
N LYS A 82 -13.48 3.09 7.68
CA LYS A 82 -14.43 4.20 7.65
C LYS A 82 -14.36 5.06 8.89
N LEU A 83 -14.25 4.43 10.05
CA LEU A 83 -14.15 5.12 11.36
C LEU A 83 -12.73 5.61 11.66
N ARG A 84 -11.72 5.14 10.88
CA ARG A 84 -10.28 5.36 11.13
C ARG A 84 -9.85 4.88 12.52
N ASP A 85 -10.48 3.80 12.99
CA ASP A 85 -10.27 3.19 14.31
C ASP A 85 -9.23 2.07 14.19
N PHE A 86 -7.97 2.45 14.01
CA PHE A 86 -6.82 1.54 13.94
C PHE A 86 -5.52 2.30 14.23
N ASP A 87 -4.53 1.59 14.78
CA ASP A 87 -3.16 2.11 14.88
C ASP A 87 -2.43 1.94 13.54
N ALA A 88 -2.45 0.71 13.01
CA ALA A 88 -1.89 0.37 11.71
C ALA A 88 -2.79 -0.64 11.00
N ILE A 89 -2.98 -0.47 9.71
CA ILE A 89 -3.84 -1.35 8.89
C ILE A 89 -3.22 -1.58 7.52
N THR A 90 -3.30 -2.83 7.02
CA THR A 90 -2.89 -3.12 5.64
C THR A 90 -4.04 -2.93 4.68
N MET A 91 -3.80 -2.24 3.60
CA MET A 91 -4.78 -2.09 2.53
C MET A 91 -4.11 -2.22 1.15
N GLY A 92 -4.93 -2.35 0.12
CA GLY A 92 -4.50 -2.36 -1.26
C GLY A 92 -5.33 -1.40 -2.10
N TRP A 93 -4.66 -0.68 -2.98
CA TRP A 93 -5.31 0.15 -3.99
C TRP A 93 -5.24 -0.53 -5.35
N GLY A 94 -6.36 -0.58 -6.05
CA GLY A 94 -6.42 -1.07 -7.44
C GLY A 94 -6.37 0.11 -8.41
N ALA A 95 -5.43 0.08 -9.35
CA ALA A 95 -5.40 1.00 -10.48
C ALA A 95 -6.01 0.30 -11.70
N ASN A 96 -7.22 0.71 -12.10
CA ASN A 96 -7.93 0.17 -13.25
C ASN A 96 -7.82 1.06 -14.50
N ALA A 97 -7.19 2.22 -14.36
CA ALA A 97 -6.96 3.17 -15.44
C ALA A 97 -5.45 3.26 -15.75
N PRO A 98 -5.09 3.65 -16.97
CA PRO A 98 -3.69 3.92 -17.33
C PRO A 98 -3.01 4.96 -16.45
N GLU A 99 -3.80 5.87 -15.90
CA GLU A 99 -3.39 6.91 -14.95
C GLU A 99 -4.47 7.06 -13.87
N SER A 100 -4.06 7.07 -12.61
CA SER A 100 -4.96 7.23 -11.46
C SER A 100 -4.86 8.65 -10.90
N ASP A 101 -5.98 9.24 -10.51
CA ASP A 101 -6.02 10.53 -9.82
C ASP A 101 -5.59 10.34 -8.35
N PRO A 102 -4.45 10.91 -7.90
CA PRO A 102 -3.97 10.74 -6.53
C PRO A 102 -4.80 11.50 -5.48
N ARG A 103 -5.70 12.40 -5.91
CA ARG A 103 -6.45 13.28 -5.01
C ARG A 103 -7.26 12.52 -3.96
N GLN A 104 -7.91 11.45 -4.37
CA GLN A 104 -8.79 10.66 -3.51
C GLN A 104 -8.05 10.09 -2.28
N ILE A 105 -6.78 9.71 -2.45
CA ILE A 105 -5.98 9.01 -1.43
C ILE A 105 -5.07 9.97 -0.67
N PHE A 106 -4.47 10.95 -1.36
CA PHE A 106 -3.37 11.73 -0.82
C PHE A 106 -3.67 13.20 -0.54
N HIS A 107 -4.77 13.77 -1.09
CA HIS A 107 -5.07 15.16 -0.84
C HIS A 107 -5.61 15.39 0.57
N SER A 108 -5.22 16.50 1.22
CA SER A 108 -5.64 16.85 2.58
C SER A 108 -7.17 16.98 2.74
N GLU A 109 -7.90 17.42 1.70
CA GLU A 109 -9.37 17.46 1.76
C GLU A 109 -10.01 16.07 1.77
N SER A 110 -9.31 15.02 1.37
CA SER A 110 -9.81 13.65 1.35
C SER A 110 -9.74 12.95 2.72
N VAL A 111 -9.34 13.67 3.78
CA VAL A 111 -9.44 13.19 5.18
C VAL A 111 -10.86 13.28 5.75
N LYS A 112 -11.74 14.06 5.15
CA LYS A 112 -13.12 14.19 5.60
C LYS A 112 -13.95 12.94 5.33
N GLU A 113 -15.14 12.88 5.91
CA GLU A 113 -16.08 11.77 5.71
C GLU A 113 -16.31 11.52 4.20
N GLY A 114 -16.23 10.25 3.79
CA GLY A 114 -16.34 9.84 2.40
C GLY A 114 -15.07 9.98 1.57
N GLY A 115 -13.97 10.49 2.12
CA GLY A 115 -12.66 10.48 1.47
C GLY A 115 -11.80 9.29 1.91
N ASP A 116 -10.84 8.91 1.08
CA ASP A 116 -10.01 7.71 1.26
C ASP A 116 -8.59 8.00 1.75
N ASN A 117 -8.33 9.23 2.22
CA ASN A 117 -7.10 9.52 2.94
C ASN A 117 -7.24 9.01 4.40
N PHE A 118 -7.18 7.70 4.55
CA PHE A 118 -7.45 7.01 5.82
C PHE A 118 -6.40 7.30 6.89
N VAL A 119 -5.16 7.55 6.50
CA VAL A 119 -4.06 7.90 7.41
C VAL A 119 -4.09 9.37 7.85
N GLN A 120 -5.04 10.15 7.31
CA GLN A 120 -5.23 11.56 7.63
C GLN A 120 -4.00 12.44 7.37
N TRP A 121 -3.16 12.02 6.44
CA TRP A 121 -1.98 12.75 6.04
C TRP A 121 -2.33 14.09 5.40
N LYS A 122 -1.58 15.13 5.73
CA LYS A 122 -1.76 16.48 5.20
C LYS A 122 -0.40 17.06 4.84
N SER A 123 -0.23 17.37 3.57
CA SER A 123 0.94 18.04 3.03
C SER A 123 0.53 19.12 2.05
N ALA A 124 0.81 20.38 2.36
CA ALA A 124 0.48 21.49 1.49
C ALA A 124 1.20 21.40 0.14
N GLU A 125 2.39 20.84 0.11
CA GLU A 125 3.15 20.62 -1.13
C GLU A 125 2.52 19.50 -1.96
N ALA A 126 2.11 18.40 -1.34
CA ALA A 126 1.39 17.34 -2.04
C ALA A 126 0.06 17.86 -2.63
N ASP A 127 -0.72 18.62 -1.86
CA ASP A 127 -1.96 19.23 -2.33
C ASP A 127 -1.72 20.13 -3.56
N ARG A 128 -0.69 20.99 -3.50
CA ARG A 128 -0.30 21.86 -4.61
C ARG A 128 0.07 21.08 -5.86
N LEU A 129 0.84 19.99 -5.71
CA LEU A 129 1.27 19.14 -6.81
C LEU A 129 0.09 18.35 -7.40
N ILE A 130 -0.80 17.83 -6.57
CA ILE A 130 -2.03 17.15 -7.00
C ILE A 130 -2.88 18.10 -7.87
N GLU A 131 -3.15 19.30 -7.37
CA GLU A 131 -3.96 20.28 -8.11
C GLU A 131 -3.27 20.76 -9.40
N LYS A 132 -1.94 20.92 -9.39
CA LYS A 132 -1.15 21.25 -10.59
C LYS A 132 -1.26 20.13 -11.62
N GLY A 133 -1.02 18.87 -11.24
CA GLY A 133 -1.05 17.73 -12.14
C GLY A 133 -2.43 17.52 -12.78
N ARG A 134 -3.50 17.64 -12.00
CA ARG A 134 -4.89 17.55 -12.48
C ARG A 134 -5.26 18.61 -13.50
N ARG A 135 -4.59 19.77 -13.52
CA ARG A 135 -4.80 20.85 -14.49
C ARG A 135 -3.86 20.78 -15.67
N THR A 136 -2.81 19.97 -15.61
CA THR A 136 -1.81 19.81 -16.68
C THR A 136 -2.34 18.85 -17.74
N MET A 137 -2.66 19.33 -18.92
CA MET A 137 -3.24 18.52 -20.00
C MET A 137 -2.19 17.70 -20.75
N ASP A 138 -1.00 18.25 -20.94
CA ASP A 138 0.11 17.53 -21.58
C ASP A 138 0.58 16.37 -20.70
N GLU A 139 0.63 15.15 -21.25
CA GLU A 139 0.98 13.95 -20.51
C GLU A 139 2.43 13.99 -20.01
N ALA A 140 3.37 14.47 -20.83
CA ALA A 140 4.78 14.48 -20.46
C ALA A 140 5.05 15.47 -19.32
N GLU A 141 4.46 16.66 -19.39
CA GLU A 141 4.54 17.65 -18.31
C GLU A 141 3.85 17.15 -17.04
N ARG A 142 2.69 16.51 -17.16
CA ARG A 142 1.95 15.94 -16.03
C ARG A 142 2.76 14.85 -15.34
N MET A 143 3.45 13.99 -16.10
CA MET A 143 4.33 12.97 -15.52
C MET A 143 5.51 13.56 -14.73
N VAL A 144 5.98 14.75 -15.08
CA VAL A 144 6.98 15.47 -14.26
C VAL A 144 6.38 15.83 -12.90
N VAL A 145 5.16 16.38 -12.89
CA VAL A 145 4.46 16.75 -11.65
C VAL A 145 4.20 15.52 -10.77
N TRP A 146 3.79 14.39 -11.36
CA TRP A 146 3.57 13.17 -10.60
C TRP A 146 4.85 12.61 -9.98
N ARG A 147 6.01 12.75 -10.63
CA ARG A 147 7.30 12.35 -10.05
C ARG A 147 7.72 13.26 -8.88
N GLU A 148 7.41 14.57 -8.97
CA GLU A 148 7.59 15.48 -7.84
C GLU A 148 6.72 15.07 -6.65
N LEU A 149 5.45 14.74 -6.89
CA LEU A 149 4.53 14.23 -5.87
C LEU A 149 5.01 12.90 -5.26
N GLU A 150 5.47 11.97 -6.11
CA GLU A 150 6.04 10.69 -5.66
C GLU A 150 7.24 10.91 -4.72
N ALA A 151 8.08 11.90 -5.02
CA ALA A 151 9.21 12.23 -4.15
C ALA A 151 8.76 12.75 -2.77
N VAL A 152 7.74 13.60 -2.71
CA VAL A 152 7.15 14.08 -1.44
C VAL A 152 6.56 12.91 -0.64
N ILE A 153 5.78 12.05 -1.28
CA ILE A 153 5.19 10.87 -0.63
C ILE A 153 6.28 9.92 -0.13
N ALA A 154 7.35 9.74 -0.91
CA ALA A 154 8.47 8.88 -0.53
C ALA A 154 9.32 9.45 0.60
N ASP A 155 9.39 10.76 0.76
CA ASP A 155 10.09 11.43 1.85
C ASP A 155 9.26 11.43 3.15
N GLU A 156 7.99 11.81 3.06
CA GLU A 156 7.10 11.91 4.22
C GLU A 156 6.50 10.57 4.68
N GLN A 157 6.58 9.52 3.86
CA GLN A 157 6.14 8.14 4.17
C GLN A 157 4.76 8.02 4.85
N PRO A 158 3.68 8.62 4.32
CA PRO A 158 2.33 8.45 4.89
C PRO A 158 1.86 7.00 4.86
N TYR A 159 2.45 6.18 4.01
CA TYR A 159 2.24 4.74 3.88
C TYR A 159 3.56 3.98 3.83
N THR A 160 3.61 2.80 4.44
CA THR A 160 4.65 1.82 4.15
C THR A 160 4.28 1.05 2.89
N PHE A 161 4.92 1.34 1.76
CA PHE A 161 4.66 0.68 0.47
C PHE A 161 5.29 -0.71 0.44
N VAL A 162 4.48 -1.74 0.65
CA VAL A 162 4.96 -3.12 0.82
C VAL A 162 5.23 -3.79 -0.52
N ARG A 163 4.29 -3.68 -1.48
CA ARG A 163 4.42 -4.35 -2.78
C ARG A 163 3.46 -3.79 -3.82
N VAL A 164 3.84 -3.96 -5.08
CA VAL A 164 2.91 -3.88 -6.21
C VAL A 164 2.58 -5.31 -6.64
N ALA A 165 1.30 -5.66 -6.66
CA ALA A 165 0.85 -6.97 -7.10
C ALA A 165 0.52 -6.92 -8.60
N PRO A 166 1.15 -7.75 -9.46
CA PRO A 166 0.79 -7.83 -10.86
C PRO A 166 -0.58 -8.49 -11.02
N TRP A 167 -1.36 -8.02 -11.97
CA TRP A 167 -2.60 -8.67 -12.37
C TRP A 167 -2.27 -9.86 -13.27
N LEU A 168 -2.34 -11.07 -12.73
CA LEU A 168 -2.17 -12.30 -13.51
C LEU A 168 -3.50 -12.67 -14.16
N ARG A 169 -3.46 -12.89 -15.47
CA ARG A 169 -4.62 -13.30 -16.23
C ARG A 169 -4.33 -14.61 -16.96
N PHE A 170 -5.22 -15.56 -16.79
CA PHE A 170 -5.11 -16.88 -17.40
C PHE A 170 -6.24 -17.02 -18.43
N VAL A 171 -5.89 -17.24 -19.69
CA VAL A 171 -6.83 -17.43 -20.77
C VAL A 171 -6.62 -18.81 -21.37
N LYS A 172 -7.72 -19.56 -21.61
CA LYS A 172 -7.64 -20.84 -22.27
C LYS A 172 -7.09 -20.71 -23.69
N ARG A 173 -6.35 -21.69 -24.13
CA ARG A 173 -5.72 -21.71 -25.47
C ARG A 173 -6.70 -21.79 -26.64
N ASP A 174 -7.96 -22.17 -26.37
CA ASP A 174 -9.04 -22.24 -27.36
C ASP A 174 -9.68 -20.88 -27.66
N PHE A 175 -9.21 -19.80 -27.02
CA PHE A 175 -9.59 -18.43 -27.38
C PHE A 175 -8.57 -17.79 -28.31
N GLY A 176 -9.07 -17.22 -29.42
CA GLY A 176 -8.31 -16.36 -30.34
C GLY A 176 -8.54 -14.88 -30.06
N ASN A 177 -7.75 -14.03 -30.69
CA ASN A 177 -7.75 -12.56 -30.53
C ASN A 177 -7.56 -12.12 -29.09
N VAL A 178 -6.73 -12.81 -28.33
CA VAL A 178 -6.39 -12.43 -26.96
C VAL A 178 -5.28 -11.36 -27.03
N GLN A 179 -5.68 -10.10 -26.98
CA GLN A 179 -4.77 -8.96 -27.00
C GLN A 179 -4.75 -8.27 -25.65
N THR A 180 -3.58 -7.71 -25.29
CA THR A 180 -3.40 -6.95 -24.04
C THR A 180 -3.29 -5.48 -24.39
N TYR A 181 -4.18 -4.68 -23.85
CA TYR A 181 -4.21 -3.22 -23.97
C TYR A 181 -3.70 -2.54 -22.69
N ARG A 182 -3.51 -1.23 -22.73
CA ARG A 182 -3.17 -0.45 -21.51
C ARG A 182 -4.25 -0.58 -20.42
N THR A 183 -5.50 -0.79 -20.81
CA THR A 183 -6.65 -1.03 -19.92
C THR A 183 -6.81 -2.48 -19.46
N GLY A 184 -6.01 -3.38 -19.99
CA GLY A 184 -6.06 -4.82 -19.68
C GLY A 184 -6.50 -5.67 -20.86
N LEU A 185 -7.23 -6.76 -20.58
CA LEU A 185 -7.83 -7.64 -21.59
C LEU A 185 -9.27 -7.18 -21.88
N GLU A 186 -9.66 -7.26 -23.14
CA GLU A 186 -11.01 -6.98 -23.62
C GLU A 186 -11.71 -8.31 -24.03
N PRO A 187 -12.32 -9.03 -23.07
CA PRO A 187 -12.90 -10.37 -23.33
C PRO A 187 -14.00 -10.39 -24.41
N GLN A 188 -14.65 -9.25 -24.68
CA GLN A 188 -15.63 -9.10 -25.75
C GLN A 188 -15.03 -9.25 -27.16
N GLU A 189 -13.72 -9.13 -27.30
CA GLU A 189 -13.02 -9.31 -28.58
C GLU A 189 -12.58 -10.77 -28.80
N PHE A 190 -12.70 -11.62 -27.76
CA PHE A 190 -12.27 -13.00 -27.85
C PHE A 190 -13.27 -13.81 -28.69
N PHE A 191 -12.75 -14.77 -29.47
CA PHE A 191 -13.56 -15.77 -30.14
C PHE A 191 -13.02 -17.17 -29.88
N LYS A 192 -13.88 -18.16 -29.90
CA LYS A 192 -13.43 -19.56 -29.85
C LYS A 192 -12.79 -19.95 -31.17
N THR A 193 -11.55 -20.44 -31.09
CA THR A 193 -10.93 -21.08 -32.24
C THR A 193 -11.54 -22.48 -32.44
N SER A 194 -11.90 -22.84 -33.67
CA SER A 194 -12.46 -24.16 -34.04
C SER A 194 -11.42 -25.30 -34.03
N ALA A 195 -10.19 -25.05 -33.55
CA ALA A 195 -9.14 -26.05 -33.47
C ALA A 195 -9.38 -27.00 -32.29
N THR A 196 -9.71 -28.24 -32.61
CA THR A 196 -9.60 -29.38 -31.69
C THR A 196 -8.20 -29.38 -31.05
N PRO A 197 -8.05 -29.45 -29.70
CA PRO A 197 -6.73 -29.57 -29.11
C PRO A 197 -6.04 -30.82 -29.64
N SER A 198 -4.88 -30.68 -30.26
CA SER A 198 -4.05 -31.84 -30.56
C SER A 198 -3.73 -32.52 -29.22
N PRO A 199 -3.96 -33.83 -29.09
CA PRO A 199 -3.62 -34.56 -27.89
C PRO A 199 -2.13 -34.37 -27.63
N ALA A 200 -1.79 -34.01 -26.38
CA ALA A 200 -0.42 -33.87 -25.96
C ALA A 200 0.35 -35.15 -26.32
N ALA A 201 1.41 -35.01 -27.06
CA ALA A 201 2.36 -36.10 -27.24
C ALA A 201 2.93 -36.41 -25.85
N ASN A 202 2.75 -37.71 -25.47
CA ASN A 202 3.35 -38.30 -24.27
C ASN A 202 4.85 -38.21 -24.26
#